data_8030e23c8e9fb8dc68c770e4aa662304
#
_entry.id   8030e23c8e9fb8dc68c770e4aa662304
#
_cell.length_a   1.000
_cell.length_b   1.000
_cell.length_c   1.000
_cell.angle_alpha   90.00
_cell.angle_beta   90.00
_cell.angle_gamma   90.00
#
_symmetry.space_group_name_H-M   'P 1'
#
loop_
_entity.id
_entity.type
_entity.pdbx_description
1 polymer ?
#
loop_
_entity_poly.entity_id
_entity_poly.type
_entity_poly.pdbx_seq_one_letter_code
_entity_poly.pdbx_strand_id
1 'polypeptide(L)'
;RDLRMSRGLGDVYKRQFLHYLDLGPQFHSYQKYLKQVLSDRKKLFPITKATMLPDIEKEGTVSTTLQQGQEVIVQIVKEPISTKGPRLTCELSFAGRYLVLIPFNDKVSVSQKIKSSEERARLKQLLQSIKPKNFGVIVRTVAEGKRVAELDAELKVLLKHGEETITKVQKAPKLPALVYEETSRTVAMLRDLFNPSYENIYVNDETVFHEIKDYVSLIAPERAEIVKLYKGQLPIFDNFGITKQIKSSFGKTISYKSGAYLIIEHTEALHVVLSLIHI
;
A
#
# COMPACT_ATOMS: atom_id res chain seq x y z
N ARG A 1 3.89 -3.66 1.87
CA ARG A 1 4.71 -3.48 0.65
C ARG A 1 6.15 -3.31 1.03
N ASP A 2 7.01 -4.23 0.59
CA ASP A 2 8.42 -4.23 0.95
C ASP A 2 9.22 -3.35 0.01
N LEU A 3 10.15 -2.56 0.56
CA LEU A 3 11.12 -1.81 -0.22
C LEU A 3 12.45 -2.59 -0.22
N ARG A 4 12.96 -2.92 -1.40
CA ARG A 4 14.22 -3.64 -1.55
C ARG A 4 15.18 -2.88 -2.45
N MET A 5 16.45 -2.97 -2.15
CA MET A 5 17.52 -2.47 -2.99
C MET A 5 18.17 -3.66 -3.74
N SER A 6 18.26 -3.58 -5.08
CA SER A 6 18.77 -4.63 -5.91
C SER A 6 19.86 -4.13 -6.89
N ARG A 7 20.84 -4.96 -7.17
CA ARG A 7 21.81 -4.80 -8.25
C ARG A 7 21.31 -5.56 -9.48
N GLY A 8 20.70 -4.86 -10.41
CA GLY A 8 20.23 -5.45 -11.66
C GLY A 8 18.91 -6.22 -11.56
N LEU A 9 18.23 -6.37 -12.68
CA LEU A 9 16.90 -6.95 -12.83
C LEU A 9 16.93 -8.49 -13.00
N GLY A 10 18.05 -9.15 -12.69
CA GLY A 10 18.25 -10.55 -13.02
C GLY A 10 18.69 -11.41 -11.84
N ASP A 11 17.79 -11.74 -10.91
CA ASP A 11 17.98 -12.95 -10.15
C ASP A 11 17.46 -14.13 -10.99
N VAL A 12 18.35 -15.06 -11.32
CA VAL A 12 18.12 -16.14 -12.29
C VAL A 12 16.91 -17.04 -11.92
N TYR A 13 16.46 -17.01 -10.68
CA TYR A 13 15.39 -17.87 -10.15
C TYR A 13 14.01 -17.24 -10.09
N LYS A 14 13.87 -15.90 -10.14
CA LYS A 14 12.57 -15.23 -10.11
C LYS A 14 12.60 -14.01 -11.02
N ARG A 15 12.03 -14.12 -12.21
CA ARG A 15 11.85 -12.98 -13.11
C ARG A 15 10.96 -11.94 -12.42
N GLN A 16 11.56 -10.81 -12.04
CA GLN A 16 10.86 -9.64 -11.52
C GLN A 16 10.41 -8.79 -12.70
N PHE A 17 9.25 -8.15 -12.57
CA PHE A 17 8.70 -7.31 -13.62
C PHE A 17 8.76 -5.85 -13.22
N LEU A 18 9.56 -5.05 -13.93
CA LEU A 18 9.63 -3.60 -13.83
C LEU A 18 9.39 -3.01 -15.22
N HIS A 19 8.22 -2.41 -15.41
CA HIS A 19 7.88 -1.72 -16.65
C HIS A 19 8.51 -0.33 -16.67
N TYR A 20 8.76 0.24 -17.85
CA TYR A 20 9.34 1.58 -17.98
C TYR A 20 8.55 2.63 -17.17
N LEU A 21 7.23 2.63 -17.28
CA LEU A 21 6.37 3.55 -16.54
C LEU A 21 6.39 3.31 -15.01
N ASP A 22 6.78 2.13 -14.55
CA ASP A 22 6.93 1.83 -13.13
C ASP A 22 8.24 2.41 -12.53
N LEU A 23 9.12 3.02 -13.35
CA LEU A 23 10.25 3.82 -12.86
C LEU A 23 9.77 5.10 -12.15
N GLY A 24 8.60 5.60 -12.55
CA GLY A 24 8.05 6.86 -12.05
C GLY A 24 8.67 8.09 -12.70
N PRO A 25 7.93 9.21 -12.80
CA PRO A 25 8.36 10.40 -13.54
C PRO A 25 9.65 11.00 -12.97
N GLN A 26 9.86 10.95 -11.65
CA GLN A 26 11.00 11.56 -10.97
C GLN A 26 12.22 10.63 -10.83
N PHE A 27 12.31 9.61 -11.68
CA PHE A 27 13.36 8.59 -11.58
C PHE A 27 14.79 9.19 -11.63
N HIS A 28 15.06 10.21 -12.44
CA HIS A 28 16.37 10.85 -12.50
C HIS A 28 16.73 11.57 -11.19
N SER A 29 15.77 12.27 -10.59
CA SER A 29 15.94 12.93 -9.28
C SER A 29 16.28 11.91 -8.19
N TYR A 30 15.53 10.85 -8.16
CA TYR A 30 15.70 9.73 -7.25
C TYR A 30 17.06 9.05 -7.42
N GLN A 31 17.48 8.75 -8.64
CA GLN A 31 18.77 8.12 -8.93
C GLN A 31 19.96 9.01 -8.55
N LYS A 32 19.87 10.31 -8.82
CA LYS A 32 20.89 11.28 -8.40
C LYS A 32 21.03 11.29 -6.87
N TYR A 33 19.91 11.34 -6.18
CA TYR A 33 19.87 11.29 -4.73
C TYR A 33 20.45 9.99 -4.18
N LEU A 34 20.07 8.84 -4.73
CA LEU A 34 20.57 7.53 -4.31
C LEU A 34 22.10 7.43 -4.48
N LYS A 35 22.64 7.89 -5.62
CA LYS A 35 24.11 7.96 -5.84
C LYS A 35 24.78 8.80 -4.76
N GLN A 36 24.20 9.95 -4.38
CA GLN A 36 24.72 10.81 -3.33
C GLN A 36 24.72 10.14 -1.95
N VAL A 37 23.60 9.47 -1.60
CA VAL A 37 23.46 8.73 -0.35
C VAL A 37 24.47 7.57 -0.24
N LEU A 38 24.75 6.87 -1.35
CA LEU A 38 25.69 5.76 -1.39
C LEU A 38 27.16 6.18 -1.45
N SER A 39 27.45 7.37 -1.99
CA SER A 39 28.82 7.90 -2.08
C SER A 39 29.37 8.35 -0.73
N ASP A 40 28.53 8.87 0.15
CA ASP A 40 28.90 9.28 1.50
C ASP A 40 28.00 8.65 2.56
N ARG A 41 28.37 7.43 2.95
CA ARG A 41 27.62 6.62 3.91
C ARG A 41 27.64 7.16 5.35
N LYS A 42 28.44 8.19 5.64
CA LYS A 42 28.52 8.80 6.98
C LYS A 42 27.60 10.00 7.14
N LYS A 43 27.21 10.64 6.05
CA LYS A 43 26.41 11.87 6.07
C LYS A 43 24.96 11.56 5.71
N LEU A 44 24.06 11.97 6.57
CA LEU A 44 22.63 11.92 6.29
C LEU A 44 22.24 13.02 5.31
N PHE A 45 21.64 12.66 4.20
CA PHE A 45 21.11 13.58 3.19
C PHE A 45 19.59 13.58 3.28
N PRO A 46 18.94 14.64 3.82
CA PRO A 46 17.49 14.70 3.84
C PRO A 46 16.93 14.90 2.43
N ILE A 47 15.86 14.18 2.09
CA ILE A 47 15.19 14.25 0.78
C ILE A 47 14.73 15.70 0.47
N THR A 48 14.38 16.47 1.50
CA THR A 48 14.00 17.89 1.37
C THR A 48 15.07 18.76 0.72
N LYS A 49 16.34 18.36 0.78
CA LYS A 49 17.49 19.04 0.16
C LYS A 49 17.90 18.42 -1.18
N ALA A 50 17.22 17.36 -1.63
CA ALA A 50 17.51 16.74 -2.91
C ALA A 50 17.26 17.72 -4.07
N THR A 51 18.12 17.65 -5.10
CA THR A 51 17.93 18.39 -6.34
C THR A 51 16.92 17.68 -7.21
N MET A 52 15.83 18.34 -7.53
CA MET A 52 14.84 17.82 -8.49
C MET A 52 15.35 18.03 -9.91
N LEU A 53 15.23 16.99 -10.73
CA LEU A 53 15.55 16.98 -12.15
C LEU A 53 14.24 16.88 -12.96
N PRO A 54 14.27 17.20 -14.26
CA PRO A 54 13.11 16.97 -15.15
C PRO A 54 12.63 15.53 -15.12
N ASP A 55 11.32 15.37 -15.33
CA ASP A 55 10.67 14.07 -15.42
C ASP A 55 11.26 13.25 -16.57
N ILE A 56 11.21 11.92 -16.45
CA ILE A 56 11.54 11.03 -17.58
C ILE A 56 10.49 11.18 -18.68
N GLU A 57 10.92 11.01 -19.94
CA GLU A 57 10.02 11.05 -21.09
C GLU A 57 9.03 9.88 -21.02
N LYS A 58 7.75 10.13 -21.38
CA LYS A 58 6.71 9.09 -21.32
C LYS A 58 6.95 7.94 -22.32
N GLU A 59 7.56 8.23 -23.43
CA GLU A 59 7.81 7.28 -24.53
C GLU A 59 9.23 6.71 -24.50
N GLY A 60 9.95 6.85 -23.41
CA GLY A 60 11.29 6.29 -23.22
C GLY A 60 11.31 4.77 -23.11
N THR A 61 12.52 4.21 -23.07
CA THR A 61 12.74 2.77 -22.87
C THR A 61 13.57 2.51 -21.63
N VAL A 62 13.45 1.30 -21.07
CA VAL A 62 14.27 0.89 -19.91
C VAL A 62 15.75 0.99 -20.21
N SER A 63 16.16 0.57 -21.41
CA SER A 63 17.56 0.56 -21.84
C SER A 63 18.21 1.94 -21.98
N THR A 64 17.42 2.99 -22.21
CA THR A 64 17.92 4.37 -22.25
C THR A 64 18.04 5.01 -20.88
N THR A 65 17.32 4.47 -19.89
CA THR A 65 17.17 5.07 -18.55
C THR A 65 17.94 4.31 -17.47
N LEU A 66 18.05 2.99 -17.60
CA LEU A 66 18.78 2.11 -16.68
C LEU A 66 20.01 1.51 -17.32
N GLN A 67 21.10 1.45 -16.58
CA GLN A 67 22.35 0.81 -16.98
C GLN A 67 22.56 -0.50 -16.23
N GLN A 68 23.25 -1.45 -16.86
CA GLN A 68 23.61 -2.71 -16.21
C GLN A 68 24.48 -2.45 -14.97
N GLY A 69 24.18 -3.13 -13.86
CA GLY A 69 24.89 -2.97 -12.59
C GLY A 69 24.45 -1.75 -11.77
N GLN A 70 23.48 -0.96 -12.24
CA GLN A 70 22.95 0.18 -11.51
C GLN A 70 22.14 -0.27 -10.31
N GLU A 71 22.38 0.38 -9.16
CA GLU A 71 21.61 0.15 -7.93
C GLU A 71 20.35 0.97 -7.93
N VAL A 72 19.22 0.32 -7.57
CA VAL A 72 17.90 0.95 -7.51
C VAL A 72 17.17 0.49 -6.26
N ILE A 73 16.38 1.38 -5.63
CA ILE A 73 15.41 0.96 -4.63
C ILE A 73 14.11 0.69 -5.36
N VAL A 74 13.49 -0.45 -5.07
CA VAL A 74 12.22 -0.83 -5.67
C VAL A 74 11.22 -1.20 -4.59
N GLN A 75 9.97 -0.86 -4.82
CA GLN A 75 8.85 -1.25 -3.98
C GLN A 75 8.07 -2.36 -4.69
N ILE A 76 7.71 -3.41 -3.96
CA ILE A 76 6.85 -4.47 -4.47
C ILE A 76 5.41 -3.94 -4.48
N VAL A 77 4.83 -3.79 -5.67
CA VAL A 77 3.43 -3.35 -5.86
C VAL A 77 2.47 -4.55 -5.79
N LYS A 78 2.91 -5.67 -6.37
CA LYS A 78 2.17 -6.92 -6.34
C LYS A 78 3.11 -8.06 -5.97
N GLU A 79 2.65 -8.92 -5.08
CA GLU A 79 3.35 -10.14 -4.72
C GLU A 79 3.40 -11.11 -5.91
N PRO A 80 4.36 -12.04 -5.93
CA PRO A 80 4.43 -13.07 -6.96
C PRO A 80 3.19 -13.96 -6.92
N ILE A 81 2.64 -14.28 -8.09
CA ILE A 81 1.48 -15.16 -8.24
C ILE A 81 1.88 -16.32 -9.14
N SER A 82 1.85 -17.55 -8.63
CA SER A 82 2.26 -18.75 -9.36
C SER A 82 3.65 -18.61 -9.98
N THR A 83 3.79 -18.73 -11.29
CA THR A 83 5.06 -18.61 -12.03
C THR A 83 5.47 -17.17 -12.33
N LYS A 84 4.61 -16.18 -12.10
CA LYS A 84 4.90 -14.77 -12.35
C LYS A 84 5.61 -14.17 -11.14
N GLY A 85 6.75 -13.52 -11.39
CA GLY A 85 7.49 -12.77 -10.38
C GLY A 85 6.73 -11.53 -9.88
N PRO A 86 7.21 -10.88 -8.80
CA PRO A 86 6.60 -9.69 -8.25
C PRO A 86 6.65 -8.53 -9.25
N ARG A 87 5.61 -7.68 -9.25
CA ARG A 87 5.64 -6.40 -9.95
C ARG A 87 6.31 -5.34 -9.07
N LEU A 88 7.27 -4.64 -9.62
CA LEU A 88 8.07 -3.64 -8.93
C LEU A 88 7.76 -2.24 -9.44
N THR A 89 8.01 -1.23 -8.60
CA THR A 89 8.06 0.18 -8.98
C THR A 89 9.23 0.88 -8.30
N CYS A 90 9.81 1.90 -8.94
CA CYS A 90 10.75 2.82 -8.31
C CYS A 90 10.04 4.05 -7.71
N GLU A 91 8.75 4.24 -7.95
CA GLU A 91 7.95 5.27 -7.30
C GLU A 91 7.60 4.83 -5.88
N LEU A 92 8.43 5.28 -4.92
CA LEU A 92 8.28 4.91 -3.52
C LEU A 92 7.08 5.58 -2.89
N SER A 93 6.38 4.89 -2.00
CA SER A 93 5.27 5.43 -1.24
C SER A 93 5.20 4.85 0.15
N PHE A 94 4.93 5.71 1.15
CA PHE A 94 4.70 5.33 2.53
C PHE A 94 3.22 5.54 2.85
N ALA A 95 2.50 4.45 3.07
CA ALA A 95 1.06 4.51 3.28
C ALA A 95 0.72 4.62 4.76
N GLY A 96 0.08 5.74 5.15
CA GLY A 96 -0.58 5.94 6.43
C GLY A 96 -2.07 5.64 6.37
N ARG A 97 -2.77 5.95 7.46
CA ARG A 97 -4.23 5.83 7.54
C ARG A 97 -4.94 6.92 6.75
N TYR A 98 -4.51 8.18 6.94
CA TYR A 98 -5.10 9.37 6.33
C TYR A 98 -4.36 9.80 5.07
N LEU A 99 -3.05 9.59 5.03
CA LEU A 99 -2.14 10.10 4.04
C LEU A 99 -1.31 8.99 3.38
N VAL A 100 -0.90 9.23 2.14
CA VAL A 100 0.20 8.49 1.51
C VAL A 100 1.27 9.49 1.14
N LEU A 101 2.48 9.30 1.65
CA LEU A 101 3.63 10.16 1.40
C LEU A 101 4.43 9.62 0.22
N ILE A 102 4.75 10.48 -0.74
CA ILE A 102 5.49 10.12 -1.96
C ILE A 102 6.75 10.98 -2.02
N PRO A 103 7.95 10.41 -1.80
CA PRO A 103 9.21 11.11 -2.00
C PRO A 103 9.41 11.57 -3.45
N PHE A 104 10.18 12.62 -3.66
CA PHE A 104 10.50 13.20 -4.97
C PHE A 104 9.28 13.67 -5.77
N ASN A 105 8.24 14.09 -5.08
CA ASN A 105 7.01 14.61 -5.68
C ASN A 105 6.63 15.90 -4.96
N ASP A 106 5.94 16.82 -5.63
CA ASP A 106 5.45 18.06 -5.00
C ASP A 106 3.94 18.19 -5.01
N LYS A 107 3.23 17.23 -5.63
CA LYS A 107 1.78 17.30 -5.80
C LYS A 107 1.04 16.88 -4.53
N VAL A 108 -0.02 17.63 -4.21
CA VAL A 108 -1.03 17.22 -3.23
C VAL A 108 -2.28 16.79 -3.99
N SER A 109 -2.66 15.53 -3.82
CA SER A 109 -3.85 14.94 -4.42
C SER A 109 -4.83 14.53 -3.32
N VAL A 110 -6.12 14.75 -3.54
CA VAL A 110 -7.18 14.36 -2.58
C VAL A 110 -8.08 13.33 -3.24
N SER A 111 -8.46 12.29 -2.48
CA SER A 111 -9.34 11.23 -2.96
C SER A 111 -10.63 11.79 -3.55
N GLN A 112 -10.95 11.39 -4.78
CA GLN A 112 -12.20 11.76 -5.45
C GLN A 112 -13.45 11.16 -4.78
N LYS A 113 -13.27 10.18 -3.89
CA LYS A 113 -14.38 9.59 -3.11
C LYS A 113 -14.91 10.54 -2.02
N ILE A 114 -14.15 11.58 -1.65
CA ILE A 114 -14.64 12.69 -0.81
C ILE A 114 -15.56 13.54 -1.69
N LYS A 115 -16.86 13.50 -1.42
CA LYS A 115 -17.89 14.14 -2.27
C LYS A 115 -17.86 15.67 -2.17
N SER A 116 -17.64 16.24 -0.98
CA SER A 116 -17.59 17.69 -0.77
C SER A 116 -16.39 18.32 -1.48
N SER A 117 -16.65 19.23 -2.41
CA SER A 117 -15.61 20.01 -3.08
C SER A 117 -14.89 20.98 -2.13
N GLU A 118 -15.63 21.54 -1.16
CA GLU A 118 -15.09 22.43 -0.13
C GLU A 118 -14.10 21.69 0.78
N GLU A 119 -14.48 20.48 1.22
CA GLU A 119 -13.61 19.65 2.05
C GLU A 119 -12.36 19.22 1.29
N ARG A 120 -12.49 18.86 -0.01
CA ARG A 120 -11.30 18.57 -0.83
C ARG A 120 -10.38 19.77 -0.96
N ALA A 121 -10.93 20.98 -1.16
CA ALA A 121 -10.15 22.21 -1.23
C ALA A 121 -9.46 22.51 0.11
N ARG A 122 -10.18 22.39 1.22
CA ARG A 122 -9.65 22.56 2.59
C ARG A 122 -8.47 21.63 2.85
N LEU A 123 -8.65 20.33 2.63
CA LEU A 123 -7.61 19.32 2.84
C LEU A 123 -6.40 19.56 1.94
N LYS A 124 -6.61 19.92 0.68
CA LYS A 124 -5.53 20.24 -0.26
C LYS A 124 -4.72 21.43 0.19
N GLN A 125 -5.36 22.54 0.55
CA GLN A 125 -4.70 23.77 1.02
C GLN A 125 -3.93 23.52 2.32
N LEU A 126 -4.55 22.80 3.25
CA LEU A 126 -3.94 22.44 4.51
C LEU A 126 -2.65 21.64 4.29
N LEU A 127 -2.70 20.57 3.50
CA LEU A 127 -1.53 19.74 3.26
C LEU A 127 -0.46 20.45 2.42
N GLN A 128 -0.84 21.37 1.55
CA GLN A 128 0.13 22.22 0.85
C GLN A 128 0.92 23.10 1.81
N SER A 129 0.31 23.56 2.92
CA SER A 129 0.97 24.42 3.90
C SER A 129 1.91 23.69 4.86
N ILE A 130 1.65 22.40 5.15
CA ILE A 130 2.42 21.64 6.15
C ILE A 130 3.40 20.63 5.53
N LYS A 131 3.19 20.21 4.26
CA LYS A 131 4.08 19.24 3.63
C LYS A 131 5.48 19.78 3.43
N PRO A 132 6.52 18.99 3.67
CA PRO A 132 7.88 19.42 3.37
C PRO A 132 8.14 19.43 1.85
N LYS A 133 9.19 20.16 1.46
CA LYS A 133 9.66 20.23 0.07
C LYS A 133 10.08 18.85 -0.43
N ASN A 134 9.88 18.59 -1.72
CA ASN A 134 10.23 17.33 -2.39
C ASN A 134 9.42 16.11 -1.91
N PHE A 135 8.28 16.35 -1.27
CA PHE A 135 7.32 15.29 -0.94
C PHE A 135 5.95 15.61 -1.50
N GLY A 136 5.36 14.66 -2.18
CA GLY A 136 3.94 14.65 -2.54
C GLY A 136 3.12 13.95 -1.49
N VAL A 137 1.83 14.29 -1.44
CA VAL A 137 0.89 13.70 -0.49
C VAL A 137 -0.41 13.34 -1.21
N ILE A 138 -0.88 12.11 -1.00
CA ILE A 138 -2.23 11.70 -1.39
C ILE A 138 -3.08 11.62 -0.13
N VAL A 139 -4.17 12.39 -0.09
CA VAL A 139 -5.15 12.38 1.00
C VAL A 139 -6.16 11.28 0.74
N ARG A 140 -6.30 10.37 1.70
CA ARG A 140 -7.25 9.24 1.63
C ARG A 140 -8.64 9.68 2.07
N THR A 141 -9.66 8.90 1.73
CA THR A 141 -11.06 9.19 2.08
C THR A 141 -11.28 9.29 3.59
N VAL A 142 -10.56 8.49 4.37
CA VAL A 142 -10.65 8.45 5.85
C VAL A 142 -10.19 9.75 6.52
N ALA A 143 -9.52 10.64 5.77
CA ALA A 143 -9.07 11.95 6.23
C ALA A 143 -10.19 13.00 6.23
N GLU A 144 -11.37 12.68 5.67
CA GLU A 144 -12.52 13.58 5.67
C GLU A 144 -12.88 14.00 7.09
N GLY A 145 -13.06 15.31 7.32
CA GLY A 145 -13.37 15.90 8.63
C GLY A 145 -12.23 15.89 9.66
N LYS A 146 -11.04 15.39 9.31
CA LYS A 146 -9.92 15.33 10.26
C LYS A 146 -9.29 16.69 10.51
N ARG A 147 -8.79 16.87 11.74
CA ARG A 147 -8.13 18.10 12.18
C ARG A 147 -6.69 18.15 11.68
N VAL A 148 -6.16 19.37 11.58
CA VAL A 148 -4.76 19.61 11.17
C VAL A 148 -3.78 18.82 12.01
N ALA A 149 -3.97 18.80 13.33
CA ALA A 149 -3.07 18.12 14.27
C ALA A 149 -2.97 16.61 14.01
N GLU A 150 -4.08 15.95 13.63
CA GLU A 150 -4.09 14.52 13.33
C GLU A 150 -3.32 14.22 12.03
N LEU A 151 -3.49 15.06 11.01
CA LEU A 151 -2.82 14.91 9.71
C LEU A 151 -1.32 15.25 9.81
N ASP A 152 -0.95 16.26 10.58
CA ASP A 152 0.45 16.64 10.84
C ASP A 152 1.18 15.56 11.65
N ALA A 153 0.52 15.00 12.67
CA ALA A 153 1.08 13.89 13.44
C ALA A 153 1.39 12.68 12.56
N GLU A 154 0.45 12.27 11.69
CA GLU A 154 0.69 11.17 10.76
C GLU A 154 1.77 11.51 9.73
N LEU A 155 1.78 12.72 9.19
CA LEU A 155 2.80 13.18 8.25
C LEU A 155 4.21 13.06 8.85
N LYS A 156 4.40 13.44 10.11
CA LYS A 156 5.67 13.31 10.83
C LYS A 156 6.10 11.84 10.98
N VAL A 157 5.17 10.94 11.26
CA VAL A 157 5.45 9.50 11.34
C VAL A 157 5.91 8.96 9.98
N LEU A 158 5.22 9.33 8.90
CA LEU A 158 5.57 8.90 7.55
C LEU A 158 6.93 9.45 7.09
N LEU A 159 7.25 10.68 7.43
CA LEU A 159 8.57 11.28 7.18
C LEU A 159 9.68 10.51 7.92
N LYS A 160 9.45 10.16 9.18
CA LYS A 160 10.39 9.35 9.96
C LYS A 160 10.62 7.98 9.31
N HIS A 161 9.58 7.31 8.84
CA HIS A 161 9.72 6.04 8.09
C HIS A 161 10.58 6.22 6.82
N GLY A 162 10.41 7.33 6.11
CA GLY A 162 11.27 7.67 4.97
C GLY A 162 12.74 7.83 5.34
N GLU A 163 13.04 8.57 6.41
CA GLU A 163 14.39 8.78 6.91
C GLU A 163 15.05 7.49 7.41
N GLU A 164 14.31 6.65 8.14
CA GLU A 164 14.77 5.34 8.58
C GLU A 164 15.08 4.41 7.40
N THR A 165 14.25 4.46 6.35
CA THR A 165 14.47 3.70 5.11
C THR A 165 15.78 4.12 4.45
N ILE A 166 16.04 5.40 4.28
CA ILE A 166 17.28 5.91 3.70
C ILE A 166 18.49 5.54 4.58
N THR A 167 18.34 5.60 5.89
CA THR A 167 19.39 5.18 6.83
C THR A 167 19.72 3.69 6.66
N LYS A 168 18.72 2.83 6.46
CA LYS A 168 18.94 1.39 6.18
C LYS A 168 19.60 1.17 4.82
N VAL A 169 19.25 1.97 3.80
CA VAL A 169 19.93 1.95 2.49
C VAL A 169 21.42 2.23 2.63
N GLN A 170 21.79 3.28 3.39
CA GLN A 170 23.18 3.65 3.64
C GLN A 170 23.97 2.55 4.35
N LYS A 171 23.32 1.86 5.29
CA LYS A 171 23.94 0.81 6.12
C LYS A 171 23.93 -0.58 5.47
N ALA A 172 23.25 -0.77 4.34
CA ALA A 172 23.11 -2.08 3.72
C ALA A 172 24.48 -2.65 3.30
N PRO A 173 24.93 -3.79 3.87
CA PRO A 173 26.27 -4.32 3.60
C PRO A 173 26.34 -5.08 2.28
N LYS A 174 25.22 -5.64 1.84
CA LYS A 174 25.13 -6.48 0.62
C LYS A 174 23.77 -6.28 -0.04
N LEU A 175 23.74 -6.34 -1.36
CA LEU A 175 22.52 -6.27 -2.16
C LEU A 175 22.15 -7.64 -2.74
N PRO A 176 20.85 -7.94 -2.90
CA PRO A 176 19.70 -7.13 -2.50
C PRO A 176 19.48 -7.09 -0.97
N ALA A 177 19.01 -5.95 -0.44
CA ALA A 177 18.71 -5.77 0.97
C ALA A 177 17.27 -5.30 1.17
N LEU A 178 16.57 -5.83 2.19
CA LEU A 178 15.28 -5.31 2.64
C LEU A 178 15.53 -4.07 3.48
N VAL A 179 15.06 -2.91 3.01
CA VAL A 179 15.29 -1.61 3.65
C VAL A 179 14.05 -1.06 4.34
N TYR A 180 12.88 -1.49 3.91
CA TYR A 180 11.60 -1.16 4.55
C TYR A 180 10.62 -2.32 4.36
N GLU A 181 9.95 -2.66 5.42
CA GLU A 181 8.85 -3.61 5.44
C GLU A 181 7.64 -2.90 6.04
N GLU A 182 6.51 -2.95 5.35
CA GLU A 182 5.26 -2.42 5.87
C GLU A 182 4.80 -3.30 7.04
N THR A 183 4.05 -2.73 7.97
CA THR A 183 3.37 -3.49 9.03
C THR A 183 2.64 -4.70 8.48
N SER A 184 2.39 -5.69 9.34
CA SER A 184 1.78 -6.96 8.94
C SER A 184 0.55 -6.72 8.04
N ARG A 185 0.29 -7.65 7.13
CA ARG A 185 -0.84 -7.57 6.18
C ARG A 185 -2.17 -7.33 6.91
N THR A 186 -2.33 -7.89 8.09
CA THR A 186 -3.53 -7.76 8.92
C THR A 186 -3.71 -6.33 9.41
N VAL A 187 -2.64 -5.72 9.92
CA VAL A 187 -2.65 -4.32 10.37
C VAL A 187 -2.86 -3.37 9.17
N ALA A 188 -2.23 -3.66 8.03
CA ALA A 188 -2.45 -2.87 6.81
C ALA A 188 -3.91 -2.93 6.34
N MET A 189 -4.55 -4.11 6.45
CA MET A 189 -5.97 -4.27 6.12
C MET A 189 -6.86 -3.48 7.08
N LEU A 190 -6.60 -3.53 8.39
CA LEU A 190 -7.33 -2.74 9.38
C LEU A 190 -7.15 -1.24 9.16
N ARG A 191 -5.92 -0.79 8.87
CA ARG A 191 -5.65 0.60 8.52
C ARG A 191 -6.58 1.10 7.41
N ASP A 192 -6.84 0.24 6.43
CA ASP A 192 -7.62 0.59 5.25
C ASP A 192 -9.14 0.44 5.44
N LEU A 193 -9.58 -0.51 6.26
CA LEU A 193 -10.98 -0.88 6.40
C LEU A 193 -11.62 -0.40 7.71
N PHE A 194 -10.83 -0.24 8.79
CA PHE A 194 -11.37 0.09 10.11
C PHE A 194 -12.14 1.42 10.12
N ASN A 195 -13.38 1.35 10.59
CA ASN A 195 -14.26 2.50 10.73
C ASN A 195 -15.15 2.35 11.99
N PRO A 196 -15.90 3.38 12.42
CA PRO A 196 -16.72 3.32 13.62
C PRO A 196 -17.84 2.28 13.63
N SER A 197 -18.21 1.70 12.49
CA SER A 197 -19.27 0.68 12.43
C SER A 197 -18.81 -0.73 12.85
N TYR A 198 -17.51 -0.93 13.07
CA TYR A 198 -17.00 -2.22 13.57
C TYR A 198 -17.38 -2.40 15.03
N GLU A 199 -18.15 -3.45 15.35
CA GLU A 199 -18.56 -3.79 16.72
C GLU A 199 -17.60 -4.79 17.37
N ASN A 200 -17.11 -5.76 16.61
CA ASN A 200 -16.21 -6.78 17.10
C ASN A 200 -15.17 -7.18 16.03
N ILE A 201 -13.98 -7.49 16.48
CA ILE A 201 -12.88 -8.06 15.68
C ILE A 201 -12.43 -9.34 16.39
N TYR A 202 -12.76 -10.49 15.82
CA TYR A 202 -12.36 -11.78 16.37
C TYR A 202 -11.09 -12.29 15.70
N VAL A 203 -10.14 -12.74 16.49
CA VAL A 203 -8.84 -13.25 16.04
C VAL A 203 -8.56 -14.58 16.74
N ASN A 204 -8.15 -15.59 16.01
CA ASN A 204 -7.85 -16.93 16.54
C ASN A 204 -6.35 -17.22 16.68
N ASP A 205 -5.48 -16.28 16.34
CA ASP A 205 -4.04 -16.34 16.56
C ASP A 205 -3.63 -15.32 17.61
N GLU A 206 -2.87 -15.74 18.60
CA GLU A 206 -2.51 -14.89 19.75
C GLU A 206 -1.55 -13.75 19.37
N THR A 207 -0.61 -14.03 18.47
CA THR A 207 0.35 -13.02 17.99
C THR A 207 -0.38 -11.93 17.20
N VAL A 208 -1.23 -12.35 16.26
CA VAL A 208 -2.04 -11.43 15.44
C VAL A 208 -3.05 -10.65 16.30
N PHE A 209 -3.58 -11.28 17.37
CA PHE A 209 -4.46 -10.59 18.32
C PHE A 209 -3.75 -9.42 19.00
N HIS A 210 -2.51 -9.63 19.50
CA HIS A 210 -1.73 -8.56 20.12
C HIS A 210 -1.39 -7.45 19.13
N GLU A 211 -0.93 -7.79 17.92
CA GLU A 211 -0.66 -6.79 16.87
C GLU A 211 -1.87 -5.92 16.55
N ILE A 212 -3.04 -6.55 16.39
CA ILE A 212 -4.30 -5.86 16.08
C ILE A 212 -4.73 -4.98 17.25
N LYS A 213 -4.66 -5.50 18.47
CA LYS A 213 -5.05 -4.79 19.69
C LYS A 213 -4.18 -3.55 19.91
N ASP A 214 -2.86 -3.69 19.74
CA ASP A 214 -1.91 -2.58 19.85
C ASP A 214 -2.21 -1.50 18.80
N TYR A 215 -2.45 -1.93 17.55
CA TYR A 215 -2.81 -1.00 16.49
C TYR A 215 -4.13 -0.28 16.74
N VAL A 216 -5.19 -0.99 17.16
CA VAL A 216 -6.50 -0.38 17.45
C VAL A 216 -6.37 0.56 18.66
N SER A 217 -5.61 0.19 19.69
CA SER A 217 -5.32 1.05 20.86
C SER A 217 -4.61 2.35 20.46
N LEU A 218 -3.78 2.32 19.42
CA LEU A 218 -3.10 3.50 18.90
C LEU A 218 -4.05 4.44 18.15
N ILE A 219 -4.97 3.89 17.32
CA ILE A 219 -5.81 4.71 16.43
C ILE A 219 -7.19 5.05 17.01
N ALA A 220 -7.68 4.25 17.95
CA ALA A 220 -8.97 4.40 18.61
C ALA A 220 -8.90 3.76 20.01
N PRO A 221 -8.23 4.38 21.00
CA PRO A 221 -8.01 3.80 22.33
C PRO A 221 -9.31 3.39 23.02
N GLU A 222 -10.36 4.18 22.84
CA GLU A 222 -11.70 3.94 23.40
C GLU A 222 -12.39 2.68 22.86
N ARG A 223 -11.84 2.11 21.79
CA ARG A 223 -12.40 0.94 21.09
C ARG A 223 -11.50 -0.30 21.14
N ALA A 224 -10.41 -0.27 21.89
CA ALA A 224 -9.48 -1.39 21.97
C ALA A 224 -10.16 -2.72 22.45
N GLU A 225 -11.25 -2.62 23.20
CA GLU A 225 -11.99 -3.78 23.72
C GLU A 225 -12.83 -4.53 22.68
N ILE A 226 -13.05 -3.96 21.48
CA ILE A 226 -13.74 -4.69 20.40
C ILE A 226 -12.88 -5.82 19.83
N VAL A 227 -11.56 -5.80 20.06
CA VAL A 227 -10.64 -6.86 19.63
C VAL A 227 -10.72 -8.00 20.63
N LYS A 228 -11.11 -9.18 20.15
CA LYS A 228 -11.38 -10.37 20.99
C LYS A 228 -10.60 -11.57 20.48
N LEU A 229 -9.91 -12.24 21.39
CA LEU A 229 -9.28 -13.51 21.10
C LEU A 229 -10.35 -14.61 21.05
N TYR A 230 -10.45 -15.27 19.89
CA TYR A 230 -11.37 -16.39 19.69
C TYR A 230 -10.74 -17.69 20.17
N LYS A 231 -11.38 -18.34 21.15
CA LYS A 231 -10.95 -19.64 21.74
C LYS A 231 -12.03 -20.73 21.58
N GLY A 232 -12.93 -20.59 20.62
CA GLY A 232 -13.99 -21.60 20.39
C GLY A 232 -13.44 -22.90 19.81
N GLN A 233 -14.19 -24.00 20.01
CA GLN A 233 -13.83 -25.33 19.49
C GLN A 233 -13.99 -25.46 17.98
N LEU A 234 -14.96 -24.75 17.39
CA LEU A 234 -15.18 -24.72 15.96
C LEU A 234 -14.21 -23.75 15.27
N PRO A 235 -13.82 -24.02 14.01
CA PRO A 235 -13.09 -23.04 13.22
C PRO A 235 -13.84 -21.69 13.19
N ILE A 236 -13.12 -20.59 13.31
CA ILE A 236 -13.71 -19.24 13.45
C ILE A 236 -14.72 -18.92 12.33
N PHE A 237 -14.43 -19.26 11.09
CA PHE A 237 -15.33 -19.01 9.96
C PHE A 237 -16.59 -19.86 10.00
N ASP A 238 -16.49 -21.09 10.53
CA ASP A 238 -17.65 -21.96 10.67
C ASP A 238 -18.56 -21.48 11.79
N ASN A 239 -17.97 -21.02 12.91
CA ASN A 239 -18.72 -20.47 14.03
C ASN A 239 -19.58 -19.25 13.65
N PHE A 240 -19.05 -18.39 12.76
CA PHE A 240 -19.76 -17.20 12.26
C PHE A 240 -20.51 -17.44 10.93
N GLY A 241 -20.58 -18.67 10.45
CA GLY A 241 -21.27 -19.03 9.20
C GLY A 241 -20.60 -18.48 7.92
N ILE A 242 -19.38 -17.97 8.02
CA ILE A 242 -18.66 -17.36 6.90
C ILE A 242 -18.28 -18.39 5.86
N THR A 243 -17.86 -19.60 6.26
CA THR A 243 -17.55 -20.69 5.33
C THR A 243 -18.74 -21.02 4.43
N LYS A 244 -19.96 -21.03 4.98
CA LYS A 244 -21.20 -21.25 4.21
C LYS A 244 -21.45 -20.12 3.20
N GLN A 245 -21.26 -18.86 3.64
CA GLN A 245 -21.40 -17.69 2.77
C GLN A 245 -20.37 -17.70 1.62
N ILE A 246 -19.11 -18.02 1.91
CA ILE A 246 -18.07 -18.14 0.89
C ILE A 246 -18.45 -19.23 -0.12
N LYS A 247 -18.80 -20.42 0.35
CA LYS A 247 -19.20 -21.54 -0.53
C LYS A 247 -20.39 -21.18 -1.41
N SER A 248 -21.41 -20.50 -0.87
CA SER A 248 -22.57 -20.06 -1.66
C SER A 248 -22.23 -18.96 -2.66
N SER A 249 -21.33 -18.03 -2.30
CA SER A 249 -20.92 -16.93 -3.19
C SER A 249 -20.07 -17.38 -4.39
N PHE A 250 -19.35 -18.50 -4.24
CA PHE A 250 -18.60 -19.15 -5.33
C PHE A 250 -19.33 -20.33 -5.96
N GLY A 251 -20.59 -20.57 -5.57
CA GLY A 251 -21.46 -21.58 -6.16
C GLY A 251 -21.88 -21.18 -7.59
N LYS A 252 -22.17 -22.18 -8.42
CA LYS A 252 -22.68 -21.96 -9.77
C LYS A 252 -24.07 -21.32 -9.78
N THR A 253 -24.85 -21.49 -8.70
CA THR A 253 -26.23 -21.03 -8.61
C THR A 253 -26.40 -19.94 -7.58
N ILE A 254 -27.02 -18.84 -7.98
CA ILE A 254 -27.37 -17.69 -7.12
C ILE A 254 -28.90 -17.64 -7.03
N SER A 255 -29.44 -17.84 -5.83
CA SER A 255 -30.88 -17.81 -5.57
C SER A 255 -31.35 -16.41 -5.13
N TYR A 256 -32.51 -15.98 -5.65
CA TYR A 256 -33.20 -14.75 -5.25
C TYR A 256 -34.38 -15.03 -4.30
N LYS A 257 -34.84 -14.00 -3.60
CA LYS A 257 -35.95 -14.11 -2.62
C LYS A 257 -37.27 -14.61 -3.20
N SER A 258 -37.49 -14.44 -4.50
CA SER A 258 -38.73 -14.85 -5.19
C SER A 258 -38.72 -16.27 -5.79
N GLY A 259 -37.74 -17.10 -5.41
CA GLY A 259 -37.58 -18.43 -5.99
C GLY A 259 -36.89 -18.46 -7.36
N ALA A 260 -36.59 -17.31 -7.93
CA ALA A 260 -35.77 -17.21 -9.13
C ALA A 260 -34.30 -17.50 -8.80
N TYR A 261 -33.58 -18.05 -9.77
CA TYR A 261 -32.14 -18.27 -9.61
C TYR A 261 -31.37 -18.03 -10.92
N LEU A 262 -30.09 -17.66 -10.76
CA LEU A 262 -29.14 -17.56 -11.87
C LEU A 262 -28.17 -18.73 -11.79
N ILE A 263 -27.86 -19.33 -12.93
CA ILE A 263 -26.76 -20.27 -13.08
C ILE A 263 -25.64 -19.57 -13.83
N ILE A 264 -24.45 -19.54 -13.22
CA ILE A 264 -23.25 -18.93 -13.82
C ILE A 264 -22.22 -20.04 -14.03
N GLU A 265 -21.90 -20.32 -15.28
CA GLU A 265 -20.89 -21.31 -15.66
C GLU A 265 -19.76 -20.69 -16.48
N HIS A 266 -18.53 -21.09 -16.14
CA HIS A 266 -17.35 -20.79 -16.92
C HIS A 266 -17.13 -21.95 -17.90
N THR A 267 -17.27 -21.67 -19.19
CA THR A 267 -16.91 -22.61 -20.25
C THR A 267 -15.52 -22.25 -20.80
N GLU A 268 -14.99 -23.09 -21.66
CA GLU A 268 -13.65 -22.93 -22.22
C GLU A 268 -13.48 -21.59 -22.99
N ALA A 269 -14.51 -21.08 -23.62
CA ALA A 269 -14.47 -19.91 -24.48
C ALA A 269 -15.27 -18.70 -23.97
N LEU A 270 -16.24 -18.89 -23.04
CA LEU A 270 -17.14 -17.81 -22.59
C LEU A 270 -17.73 -18.09 -21.19
N HIS A 271 -18.34 -17.07 -20.61
CA HIS A 271 -19.14 -17.22 -19.39
C HIS A 271 -20.62 -17.26 -19.76
N VAL A 272 -21.31 -18.30 -19.32
CA VAL A 272 -22.75 -18.46 -19.53
C VAL A 272 -23.49 -18.03 -18.27
N VAL A 273 -24.49 -17.17 -18.43
CA VAL A 273 -25.43 -16.78 -17.38
C VAL A 273 -26.82 -17.14 -17.80
N LEU A 274 -27.41 -18.14 -17.14
CA LEU A 274 -28.77 -18.56 -17.36
C LEU A 274 -29.66 -18.06 -16.23
N SER A 275 -30.69 -17.29 -16.56
CA SER A 275 -31.71 -16.83 -15.60
C SER A 275 -32.92 -17.72 -15.67
N LEU A 276 -33.29 -18.34 -14.55
CA LEU A 276 -34.51 -19.13 -14.43
C LEU A 276 -35.45 -18.41 -13.45
N ILE A 277 -36.56 -17.95 -14.00
CA ILE A 277 -37.66 -17.33 -13.28
C ILE A 277 -38.82 -18.30 -13.28
N HIS A 278 -39.27 -18.70 -12.10
CA HIS A 278 -40.53 -19.41 -12.04
C HIS A 278 -41.67 -18.46 -12.41
N ILE A 279 -42.33 -18.76 -13.50
CA ILE A 279 -43.59 -18.13 -13.89
C ILE A 279 -44.72 -18.76 -13.06
#